data_96caba458ddc3dedbf876cf2eeca6038
#
_entry.id   96caba458ddc3dedbf876cf2eeca6038
#
_cell.length_a   1.000
_cell.length_b   1.000
_cell.length_c   1.000
_cell.angle_alpha   90.00
_cell.angle_beta   90.00
_cell.angle_gamma   90.00
#
_symmetry.space_group_name_H-M   'P 1'
#
loop_
_entity.id
_entity.type
_entity.pdbx_description
1 polymer ?
#
loop_
_entity_poly.entity_id
_entity_poly.type
_entity_poly.pdbx_seq_one_letter_code
_entity_poly.pdbx_strand_id
1 'polypeptide(L)'
;MKIIQITGNQPGCGKSSIIGALALTLRDQGNRIGYYKPFSLGDKKDEDTQFIAGELLSQKTLLFPALHPSGTLDDQAAQSINANIQELTASCDTLLLEGPDIIADETPSILAHEVSELTGSKLVLIHRWSKNTPASIQAENTGCAGIVVNSYPAHRTNQVAEIIASTKDTDCPIIGAIPDDRDMLSVTIQQIADHLQGTWFEDSEDPETPGRLVKRFLIGGNIMDSGPNYFCRHDNQAVIARAERPDIHMASFKGNTKCVVMTGGGTPTEYVQIEAR
;
A
#
# COMPACT_ATOMS: atom_id res chain seq x y z
N MET A 1 5.43 -15.87 -22.64
CA MET A 1 5.31 -15.15 -21.38
C MET A 1 4.46 -13.91 -21.58
N LYS A 2 3.63 -13.55 -20.62
CA LYS A 2 2.87 -12.29 -20.63
C LYS A 2 3.60 -11.27 -19.75
N ILE A 3 3.74 -10.03 -20.22
CA ILE A 3 4.31 -8.93 -19.41
C ILE A 3 3.20 -7.92 -19.19
N ILE A 4 2.91 -7.62 -17.94
CA ILE A 4 1.95 -6.60 -17.51
C ILE A 4 2.74 -5.52 -16.81
N GLN A 5 2.80 -4.34 -17.40
CA GLN A 5 3.43 -3.18 -16.80
C GLN A 5 2.39 -2.38 -16.03
N ILE A 6 2.67 -2.13 -14.75
CA ILE A 6 1.82 -1.34 -13.87
C ILE A 6 2.54 -0.02 -13.59
N THR A 7 1.91 1.06 -14.01
CA THR A 7 2.44 2.42 -13.97
C THR A 7 1.49 3.31 -13.20
N GLY A 8 1.97 4.36 -12.56
CA GLY A 8 1.17 5.29 -11.78
C GLY A 8 0.96 6.63 -12.46
N ASN A 9 -0.17 7.28 -12.17
CA ASN A 9 -0.35 8.68 -12.57
C ASN A 9 0.49 9.63 -11.71
N GLN A 10 0.88 9.21 -10.52
CA GLN A 10 1.69 9.98 -9.57
C GLN A 10 2.36 9.07 -8.55
N PRO A 11 3.45 9.51 -7.88
CA PRO A 11 4.06 8.78 -6.79
C PRO A 11 3.05 8.47 -5.67
N GLY A 12 3.16 7.27 -5.09
CA GLY A 12 2.27 6.84 -4.00
C GLY A 12 0.82 6.57 -4.42
N CYS A 13 0.55 6.34 -5.71
CA CYS A 13 -0.79 5.96 -6.19
C CYS A 13 -1.22 4.53 -5.82
N GLY A 14 -0.31 3.71 -5.26
CA GLY A 14 -0.58 2.34 -4.80
C GLY A 14 -0.17 1.24 -5.77
N LYS A 15 0.78 1.49 -6.68
CA LYS A 15 1.31 0.49 -7.62
C LYS A 15 1.73 -0.80 -6.94
N SER A 16 2.68 -0.71 -6.00
CA SER A 16 3.28 -1.86 -5.31
C SER A 16 2.23 -2.70 -4.58
N SER A 17 1.25 -2.05 -3.91
CA SER A 17 0.16 -2.76 -3.23
C SER A 17 -0.74 -3.52 -4.21
N ILE A 18 -1.08 -2.92 -5.35
CA ILE A 18 -1.90 -3.57 -6.39
C ILE A 18 -1.11 -4.70 -7.05
N ILE A 19 0.18 -4.52 -7.31
CA ILE A 19 1.05 -5.57 -7.86
C ILE A 19 1.12 -6.75 -6.89
N GLY A 20 1.34 -6.50 -5.61
CA GLY A 20 1.39 -7.55 -4.58
C GLY A 20 0.08 -8.35 -4.52
N ALA A 21 -1.07 -7.67 -4.49
CA ALA A 21 -2.37 -8.33 -4.49
C ALA A 21 -2.63 -9.14 -5.78
N LEU A 22 -2.26 -8.60 -6.94
CA LEU A 22 -2.37 -9.28 -8.21
C LEU A 22 -1.43 -10.50 -8.28
N ALA A 23 -0.20 -10.36 -7.80
CA ALA A 23 0.77 -11.45 -7.74
C ALA A 23 0.25 -12.62 -6.90
N LEU A 24 -0.29 -12.35 -5.71
CA LEU A 24 -0.89 -13.37 -4.85
C LEU A 24 -2.08 -14.04 -5.52
N THR A 25 -3.00 -13.25 -6.08
CA THR A 25 -4.20 -13.77 -6.75
C THR A 25 -3.86 -14.68 -7.92
N LEU A 26 -2.92 -14.27 -8.78
CA LEU A 26 -2.50 -15.07 -9.94
C LEU A 26 -1.73 -16.31 -9.51
N ARG A 27 -0.88 -16.23 -8.49
CA ARG A 27 -0.18 -17.38 -7.91
C ARG A 27 -1.16 -18.41 -7.36
N ASP A 28 -2.18 -17.98 -6.63
CA ASP A 28 -3.19 -18.87 -6.07
C ASP A 28 -4.05 -19.56 -7.15
N GLN A 29 -4.10 -18.99 -8.36
CA GLN A 29 -4.66 -19.61 -9.56
C GLN A 29 -3.69 -20.58 -10.27
N GLY A 30 -2.51 -20.82 -9.71
CA GLY A 30 -1.52 -21.76 -10.23
C GLY A 30 -0.55 -21.17 -11.28
N ASN A 31 -0.53 -19.86 -11.48
CA ASN A 31 0.41 -19.21 -12.39
C ASN A 31 1.78 -19.03 -11.73
N ARG A 32 2.86 -19.20 -12.50
CA ARG A 32 4.21 -18.82 -12.09
C ARG A 32 4.42 -17.34 -12.36
N ILE A 33 4.48 -16.54 -11.30
CA ILE A 33 4.57 -15.08 -11.37
C ILE A 33 6.00 -14.64 -11.10
N GLY A 34 6.52 -13.74 -11.94
CA GLY A 34 7.73 -12.97 -11.69
C GLY A 34 7.39 -11.50 -11.42
N TYR A 35 8.25 -10.84 -10.66
CA TYR A 35 8.19 -9.40 -10.40
C TYR A 35 9.51 -8.74 -10.80
N TYR A 36 9.41 -7.58 -11.42
CA TYR A 36 10.55 -6.77 -11.80
C TYR A 36 10.24 -5.26 -11.69
N LYS A 37 11.10 -4.52 -11.01
CA LYS A 37 11.06 -3.07 -10.90
C LYS A 37 12.37 -2.50 -11.45
N PRO A 38 12.38 -1.96 -12.67
CA PRO A 38 13.61 -1.49 -13.31
C PRO A 38 14.16 -0.20 -12.73
N PHE A 39 13.29 0.67 -12.18
CA PHE A 39 13.69 2.00 -11.71
C PHE A 39 13.42 2.19 -10.23
N SER A 40 14.37 2.82 -9.52
CA SER A 40 14.22 3.25 -8.13
C SER A 40 14.91 4.60 -7.93
N LEU A 41 14.36 5.42 -7.04
CA LEU A 41 14.94 6.72 -6.68
C LEU A 41 16.01 6.63 -5.58
N GLY A 42 16.29 5.45 -5.03
CA GLY A 42 17.17 5.26 -3.88
C GLY A 42 18.43 4.45 -4.20
N ASP A 43 19.54 4.77 -3.52
CA ASP A 43 20.80 3.99 -3.56
C ASP A 43 20.72 2.69 -2.73
N LYS A 44 19.66 2.48 -1.97
CA LYS A 44 19.43 1.29 -1.15
C LYS A 44 18.68 0.23 -1.94
N LYS A 45 18.76 -1.02 -1.43
CA LYS A 45 17.91 -2.10 -1.92
C LYS A 45 16.43 -1.63 -1.87
N ASP A 46 15.77 -1.74 -3.00
CA ASP A 46 14.36 -1.35 -3.13
C ASP A 46 13.47 -2.24 -2.23
N GLU A 47 12.75 -1.62 -1.30
CA GLU A 47 11.93 -2.32 -0.30
C GLU A 47 10.75 -3.05 -0.94
N ASP A 48 10.13 -2.49 -1.99
CA ASP A 48 9.05 -3.14 -2.73
C ASP A 48 9.56 -4.43 -3.39
N THR A 49 10.75 -4.37 -3.98
CA THR A 49 11.37 -5.55 -4.59
C THR A 49 11.68 -6.63 -3.55
N GLN A 50 12.19 -6.26 -2.38
CA GLN A 50 12.45 -7.21 -1.30
C GLN A 50 11.16 -7.86 -0.82
N PHE A 51 10.12 -7.07 -0.64
CA PHE A 51 8.84 -7.56 -0.15
C PHE A 51 8.12 -8.42 -1.21
N ILE A 52 7.89 -7.89 -2.42
CA ILE A 52 7.09 -8.60 -3.43
C ILE A 52 7.84 -9.80 -3.99
N ALA A 53 9.05 -9.61 -4.49
CA ALA A 53 9.81 -10.71 -5.07
C ALA A 53 10.32 -11.68 -3.99
N GLY A 54 10.85 -11.18 -2.88
CA GLY A 54 11.46 -11.97 -1.82
C GLY A 54 10.43 -12.66 -0.94
N GLU A 55 9.58 -11.89 -0.26
CA GLU A 55 8.67 -12.42 0.75
C GLU A 55 7.39 -13.00 0.14
N LEU A 56 6.70 -12.26 -0.74
CA LEU A 56 5.45 -12.73 -1.30
C LEU A 56 5.61 -13.85 -2.32
N LEU A 57 6.57 -13.74 -3.24
CA LEU A 57 6.74 -14.69 -4.34
C LEU A 57 7.79 -15.75 -4.07
N SER A 58 8.62 -15.60 -3.02
CA SER A 58 9.78 -16.44 -2.75
C SER A 58 10.64 -16.62 -4.01
N GLN A 59 10.69 -15.60 -4.84
CA GLN A 59 11.44 -15.56 -6.08
C GLN A 59 12.92 -15.65 -5.71
N LYS A 60 13.65 -16.63 -6.23
CA LYS A 60 15.12 -16.68 -6.11
C LYS A 60 15.67 -15.52 -6.93
N THR A 61 15.76 -14.39 -6.33
CA THR A 61 15.88 -13.13 -6.99
C THR A 61 17.32 -12.86 -7.32
N LEU A 62 17.54 -12.67 -8.55
CA LEU A 62 18.53 -11.73 -9.01
C LEU A 62 18.01 -10.34 -8.62
N LEU A 63 18.60 -9.76 -7.57
CA LEU A 63 18.39 -8.36 -7.24
C LEU A 63 19.12 -7.56 -8.32
N PHE A 64 18.40 -7.26 -9.38
CA PHE A 64 18.94 -6.38 -10.42
C PHE A 64 19.14 -4.99 -9.82
N PRO A 65 20.30 -4.34 -10.05
CA PRO A 65 20.48 -2.97 -9.62
C PRO A 65 19.40 -2.11 -10.28
N ALA A 66 18.69 -1.36 -9.46
CA ALA A 66 17.69 -0.42 -9.96
C ALA A 66 18.41 0.71 -10.75
N LEU A 67 17.82 1.07 -11.87
CA LEU A 67 18.26 2.20 -12.67
C LEU A 67 17.68 3.50 -12.08
N HIS A 68 18.40 4.59 -12.22
CA HIS A 68 17.81 5.90 -11.92
C HIS A 68 16.92 6.34 -13.09
N PRO A 69 15.69 6.79 -12.85
CA PRO A 69 14.83 7.30 -13.92
C PRO A 69 15.44 8.59 -14.47
N SER A 70 15.97 8.53 -15.67
CA SER A 70 16.27 9.71 -16.51
C SER A 70 15.04 10.00 -17.37
N GLY A 71 14.79 11.23 -17.76
CA GLY A 71 13.55 11.62 -18.45
C GLY A 71 13.20 10.80 -19.71
N THR A 72 14.15 10.06 -20.28
CA THR A 72 14.02 9.16 -21.44
C THR A 72 14.82 7.88 -21.21
N LEU A 73 14.44 6.80 -21.90
CA LEU A 73 15.14 5.53 -21.86
C LEU A 73 16.42 5.58 -22.72
N ASP A 74 17.58 5.50 -22.08
CA ASP A 74 18.85 5.38 -22.80
C ASP A 74 19.16 3.94 -23.23
N ASP A 75 20.11 3.78 -24.15
CA ASP A 75 20.48 2.47 -24.71
C ASP A 75 21.03 1.50 -23.65
N GLN A 76 21.71 2.00 -22.63
CA GLN A 76 22.29 1.18 -21.56
C GLN A 76 21.19 0.63 -20.65
N ALA A 77 20.22 1.48 -20.28
CA ALA A 77 19.06 1.06 -19.50
C ALA A 77 18.19 0.07 -20.28
N ALA A 78 17.96 0.32 -21.58
CA ALA A 78 17.22 -0.58 -22.44
C ALA A 78 17.86 -1.98 -22.54
N GLN A 79 19.18 -2.06 -22.71
CA GLN A 79 19.93 -3.31 -22.73
C GLN A 79 19.83 -4.04 -21.38
N SER A 80 19.96 -3.33 -20.28
CA SER A 80 19.87 -3.89 -18.93
C SER A 80 18.47 -4.46 -18.65
N ILE A 81 17.43 -3.72 -19.01
CA ILE A 81 16.02 -4.17 -18.83
C ILE A 81 15.78 -5.44 -19.64
N ASN A 82 16.18 -5.47 -20.91
CA ASN A 82 16.00 -6.65 -21.76
C ASN A 82 16.74 -7.88 -21.24
N ALA A 83 18.00 -7.73 -20.78
CA ALA A 83 18.77 -8.82 -20.21
C ALA A 83 18.09 -9.40 -18.95
N ASN A 84 17.64 -8.53 -18.05
CA ASN A 84 16.97 -8.92 -16.81
C ASN A 84 15.63 -9.63 -17.09
N ILE A 85 14.85 -9.14 -18.06
CA ILE A 85 13.61 -9.80 -18.48
C ILE A 85 13.89 -11.17 -19.07
N GLN A 86 14.90 -11.32 -19.92
CA GLN A 86 15.27 -12.62 -20.48
C GLN A 86 15.62 -13.64 -19.40
N GLU A 87 16.30 -13.23 -18.35
CA GLU A 87 16.65 -14.10 -17.23
C GLU A 87 15.40 -14.53 -16.44
N LEU A 88 14.46 -13.62 -16.22
CA LEU A 88 13.20 -13.90 -15.52
C LEU A 88 12.25 -14.77 -16.35
N THR A 89 12.30 -14.69 -17.69
CA THR A 89 11.42 -15.47 -18.58
C THR A 89 11.53 -16.98 -18.42
N ALA A 90 12.66 -17.47 -18.00
CA ALA A 90 12.88 -18.90 -17.78
C ALA A 90 12.11 -19.44 -16.56
N SER A 91 11.72 -18.56 -15.62
CA SER A 91 11.15 -18.96 -14.34
C SER A 91 9.67 -18.63 -14.16
N CYS A 92 9.07 -17.77 -15.02
CA CYS A 92 7.68 -17.33 -14.86
C CYS A 92 6.88 -17.37 -16.16
N ASP A 93 5.56 -17.49 -16.02
CA ASP A 93 4.59 -17.44 -17.14
C ASP A 93 4.04 -16.03 -17.37
N THR A 94 3.97 -15.27 -16.26
CA THR A 94 3.54 -13.87 -16.24
C THR A 94 4.53 -13.05 -15.44
N LEU A 95 5.03 -11.96 -16.03
CA LEU A 95 5.89 -11.00 -15.39
C LEU A 95 5.10 -9.74 -15.06
N LEU A 96 5.07 -9.36 -13.79
CA LEU A 96 4.55 -8.07 -13.32
C LEU A 96 5.72 -7.10 -13.26
N LEU A 97 5.67 -6.07 -14.11
CA LEU A 97 6.68 -5.04 -14.20
C LEU A 97 6.17 -3.76 -13.54
N GLU A 98 6.84 -3.29 -12.50
CA GLU A 98 6.52 -2.01 -11.89
C GLU A 98 7.20 -0.88 -12.67
N GLY A 99 6.40 -0.21 -13.49
CA GLY A 99 6.85 0.89 -14.34
C GLY A 99 7.03 2.21 -13.59
N PRO A 100 7.74 3.17 -14.18
CA PRO A 100 7.83 4.53 -13.68
C PRO A 100 6.47 5.23 -13.74
N ASP A 101 6.30 6.31 -12.98
CA ASP A 101 5.09 7.12 -13.03
C ASP A 101 5.06 7.95 -14.33
N ILE A 102 3.84 8.21 -14.85
CA ILE A 102 3.67 9.07 -16.04
C ILE A 102 3.82 10.55 -15.74
N ILE A 103 3.75 10.94 -14.47
CA ILE A 103 4.05 12.29 -13.99
C ILE A 103 5.21 12.18 -13.01
N ALA A 104 6.36 12.73 -13.39
CA ALA A 104 7.53 12.87 -12.55
C ALA A 104 7.81 14.36 -12.35
N ASP A 105 7.92 14.80 -11.10
CA ASP A 105 8.20 16.21 -10.75
C ASP A 105 7.29 17.23 -11.48
N GLU A 106 5.97 16.96 -11.48
CA GLU A 106 4.93 17.79 -12.13
C GLU A 106 5.03 17.86 -13.66
N THR A 107 5.93 17.10 -14.29
CA THR A 107 6.08 17.05 -15.74
C THR A 107 5.63 15.69 -16.30
N PRO A 108 4.95 15.64 -17.47
CA PRO A 108 4.64 14.39 -18.14
C PRO A 108 5.92 13.62 -18.48
N SER A 109 5.96 12.33 -18.17
CA SER A 109 7.09 11.45 -18.48
C SER A 109 6.67 10.43 -19.53
N ILE A 110 7.45 10.32 -20.60
CA ILE A 110 7.26 9.31 -21.65
C ILE A 110 7.92 7.97 -21.30
N LEU A 111 8.74 7.91 -20.25
CA LEU A 111 9.54 6.75 -19.88
C LEU A 111 8.71 5.48 -19.69
N ALA A 112 7.49 5.60 -19.14
CA ALA A 112 6.58 4.47 -18.97
C ALA A 112 6.17 3.83 -20.30
N HIS A 113 5.96 4.65 -21.35
CA HIS A 113 5.62 4.19 -22.71
C HIS A 113 6.84 3.57 -23.39
N GLU A 114 8.00 4.22 -23.30
CA GLU A 114 9.24 3.68 -23.85
C GLU A 114 9.57 2.29 -23.28
N VAL A 115 9.39 2.09 -21.97
CA VAL A 115 9.55 0.78 -21.33
C VAL A 115 8.49 -0.21 -21.82
N SER A 116 7.24 0.22 -21.99
CA SER A 116 6.18 -0.66 -22.52
C SER A 116 6.44 -1.09 -23.95
N GLU A 117 6.90 -0.19 -24.81
CA GLU A 117 7.30 -0.49 -26.18
C GLU A 117 8.51 -1.43 -26.24
N LEU A 118 9.55 -1.12 -25.45
CA LEU A 118 10.75 -1.96 -25.37
C LEU A 118 10.44 -3.40 -24.98
N THR A 119 9.55 -3.59 -24.00
CA THR A 119 9.26 -4.91 -23.41
C THR A 119 8.09 -5.63 -24.06
N GLY A 120 7.34 -4.96 -24.93
CA GLY A 120 6.07 -5.46 -25.48
C GLY A 120 4.99 -5.70 -24.43
N SER A 121 5.08 -5.01 -23.30
CA SER A 121 4.15 -5.19 -22.18
C SER A 121 2.78 -4.55 -22.43
N LYS A 122 1.77 -5.05 -21.71
CA LYS A 122 0.48 -4.37 -21.61
C LYS A 122 0.53 -3.37 -20.48
N LEU A 123 0.47 -2.07 -20.79
CA LEU A 123 0.51 -1.00 -19.81
C LEU A 123 -0.85 -0.83 -19.13
N VAL A 124 -0.88 -0.95 -17.80
CA VAL A 124 -2.04 -0.66 -16.94
C VAL A 124 -1.70 0.55 -16.08
N LEU A 125 -2.54 1.58 -16.15
CA LEU A 125 -2.37 2.81 -15.38
C LEU A 125 -3.11 2.74 -14.05
N ILE A 126 -2.42 2.97 -12.96
CA ILE A 126 -3.04 3.18 -11.64
C ILE A 126 -3.25 4.68 -11.46
N HIS A 127 -4.51 5.06 -11.42
CA HIS A 127 -4.92 6.45 -11.22
C HIS A 127 -5.42 6.64 -9.79
N ARG A 128 -4.69 7.40 -8.97
CA ARG A 128 -5.14 7.74 -7.63
C ARG A 128 -6.32 8.71 -7.69
N TRP A 129 -7.40 8.38 -6.98
CA TRP A 129 -8.58 9.21 -6.93
C TRP A 129 -8.26 10.63 -6.43
N SER A 130 -8.81 11.62 -7.12
CA SER A 130 -8.81 13.03 -6.72
C SER A 130 -10.17 13.66 -7.05
N LYS A 131 -10.41 14.89 -6.61
CA LYS A 131 -11.63 15.61 -6.99
C LYS A 131 -11.76 15.85 -8.49
N ASN A 132 -10.61 15.88 -9.20
CA ASN A 132 -10.54 16.13 -10.63
C ASN A 132 -10.41 14.83 -11.45
N THR A 133 -10.50 13.66 -10.83
CA THR A 133 -10.31 12.36 -11.50
C THR A 133 -11.12 12.22 -12.81
N PRO A 134 -12.41 12.61 -12.90
CA PRO A 134 -13.15 12.47 -14.15
C PRO A 134 -12.52 13.23 -15.32
N ALA A 135 -12.01 14.44 -15.08
CA ALA A 135 -11.40 15.26 -16.12
C ALA A 135 -9.97 14.80 -16.48
N SER A 136 -9.20 14.36 -15.48
CA SER A 136 -7.83 13.88 -15.69
C SER A 136 -7.81 12.57 -16.49
N ILE A 137 -8.71 11.64 -16.23
CA ILE A 137 -8.81 10.40 -17.01
C ILE A 137 -9.12 10.67 -18.48
N GLN A 138 -9.97 11.65 -18.78
CA GLN A 138 -10.27 12.04 -20.17
C GLN A 138 -9.07 12.70 -20.87
N ALA A 139 -8.23 13.39 -20.12
CA ALA A 139 -7.03 14.06 -20.65
C ALA A 139 -5.84 13.09 -20.81
N GLU A 140 -5.80 12.03 -20.02
CA GLU A 140 -4.74 11.02 -20.02
C GLU A 140 -4.95 9.99 -21.13
N ASN A 141 -5.04 10.40 -22.40
CA ASN A 141 -5.08 9.45 -23.52
C ASN A 141 -3.67 8.83 -23.72
N THR A 142 -3.34 7.88 -22.84
CA THR A 142 -1.97 7.43 -22.59
C THR A 142 -1.58 6.17 -23.37
N GLY A 143 -2.39 5.68 -24.31
CA GLY A 143 -2.09 4.42 -25.02
C GLY A 143 -2.02 3.20 -24.09
N CYS A 144 -2.70 3.26 -22.92
CA CYS A 144 -2.72 2.17 -21.96
C CYS A 144 -3.75 1.09 -22.34
N ALA A 145 -3.56 -0.13 -21.85
CA ALA A 145 -4.52 -1.22 -22.01
C ALA A 145 -5.73 -1.11 -21.08
N GLY A 146 -5.61 -0.29 -20.03
CA GLY A 146 -6.69 0.00 -19.09
C GLY A 146 -6.22 0.80 -17.88
N ILE A 147 -7.20 1.41 -17.19
CA ILE A 147 -6.98 2.22 -15.99
C ILE A 147 -7.62 1.51 -14.79
N VAL A 148 -6.92 1.52 -13.66
CA VAL A 148 -7.47 1.16 -12.36
C VAL A 148 -7.55 2.41 -11.50
N VAL A 149 -8.74 2.82 -11.09
CA VAL A 149 -8.94 3.94 -10.18
C VAL A 149 -8.76 3.46 -8.74
N ASN A 150 -7.74 3.95 -8.06
CA ASN A 150 -7.39 3.52 -6.70
C ASN A 150 -7.74 4.56 -5.63
N SER A 151 -8.08 4.08 -4.44
CA SER A 151 -8.37 4.86 -3.23
C SER A 151 -9.52 5.86 -3.40
N TYR A 152 -10.57 5.49 -4.11
CA TYR A 152 -11.75 6.33 -4.16
C TYR A 152 -12.56 6.25 -2.85
N PRO A 153 -13.15 7.36 -2.37
CA PRO A 153 -13.97 7.34 -1.15
C PRO A 153 -15.21 6.45 -1.32
N ALA A 154 -15.48 5.54 -0.38
CA ALA A 154 -16.59 4.57 -0.47
C ALA A 154 -17.97 5.21 -0.76
N HIS A 155 -18.21 6.45 -0.28
CA HIS A 155 -19.44 7.19 -0.57
C HIS A 155 -19.56 7.70 -2.01
N ARG A 156 -18.51 7.54 -2.84
CA ARG A 156 -18.48 7.91 -4.26
C ARG A 156 -18.68 6.74 -5.22
N THR A 157 -19.08 5.57 -4.72
CA THR A 157 -19.23 4.35 -5.54
C THR A 157 -20.11 4.56 -6.77
N ASN A 158 -21.25 5.27 -6.64
CA ASN A 158 -22.14 5.54 -7.77
C ASN A 158 -21.45 6.43 -8.84
N GLN A 159 -20.76 7.48 -8.40
CA GLN A 159 -20.00 8.35 -9.31
C GLN A 159 -18.90 7.59 -10.05
N VAL A 160 -18.20 6.69 -9.36
CA VAL A 160 -17.16 5.85 -9.97
C VAL A 160 -17.78 4.89 -10.99
N ALA A 161 -18.93 4.30 -10.70
CA ALA A 161 -19.65 3.43 -11.65
C ALA A 161 -20.05 4.17 -12.93
N GLU A 162 -20.50 5.44 -12.82
CA GLU A 162 -20.82 6.28 -13.98
C GLU A 162 -19.57 6.58 -14.83
N ILE A 163 -18.43 6.88 -14.17
CA ILE A 163 -17.17 7.13 -14.86
C ILE A 163 -16.69 5.86 -15.58
N ILE A 164 -16.75 4.69 -14.94
CA ILE A 164 -16.41 3.41 -15.59
C ILE A 164 -17.27 3.19 -16.83
N ALA A 165 -18.58 3.39 -16.71
CA ALA A 165 -19.50 3.23 -17.83
C ALA A 165 -19.18 4.19 -18.99
N SER A 166 -18.78 5.43 -18.70
CA SER A 166 -18.47 6.44 -19.73
C SER A 166 -17.15 6.17 -20.48
N THR A 167 -16.25 5.37 -19.93
CA THR A 167 -14.95 5.05 -20.54
C THR A 167 -14.92 3.69 -21.24
N LYS A 168 -16.00 2.91 -21.20
CA LYS A 168 -16.04 1.52 -21.69
C LYS A 168 -15.63 1.34 -23.14
N ASP A 169 -15.98 2.29 -24.00
CA ASP A 169 -15.73 2.25 -25.43
C ASP A 169 -14.56 3.15 -25.87
N THR A 170 -13.69 3.54 -24.92
CA THR A 170 -12.48 4.31 -25.19
C THR A 170 -11.27 3.39 -25.42
N ASP A 171 -10.22 3.92 -26.02
CA ASP A 171 -8.96 3.18 -26.26
C ASP A 171 -8.26 2.77 -24.94
N CYS A 172 -8.53 3.47 -23.83
CA CYS A 172 -7.99 3.18 -22.53
C CYS A 172 -9.13 3.17 -21.47
N PRO A 173 -9.89 2.08 -21.36
CA PRO A 173 -11.04 1.98 -20.48
C PRO A 173 -10.64 1.85 -19.02
N ILE A 174 -11.51 2.28 -18.11
CA ILE A 174 -11.37 1.93 -16.69
C ILE A 174 -11.79 0.47 -16.52
N ILE A 175 -10.81 -0.39 -16.21
CA ILE A 175 -10.99 -1.84 -16.03
C ILE A 175 -11.29 -2.24 -14.60
N GLY A 176 -11.13 -1.33 -13.63
CA GLY A 176 -11.42 -1.57 -12.23
C GLY A 176 -11.34 -0.33 -11.38
N ALA A 177 -11.95 -0.41 -10.20
CA ALA A 177 -11.84 0.64 -9.18
C ALA A 177 -11.76 0.01 -7.80
N ILE A 178 -10.88 0.55 -6.95
CA ILE A 178 -10.59 0.08 -5.60
C ILE A 178 -10.93 1.19 -4.61
N PRO A 179 -11.85 0.96 -3.67
CA PRO A 179 -12.19 1.95 -2.67
C PRO A 179 -11.03 2.18 -1.70
N ASP A 180 -11.00 3.35 -1.08
CA ASP A 180 -10.11 3.63 0.05
C ASP A 180 -10.53 2.76 1.24
N ASP A 181 -9.64 1.89 1.67
CA ASP A 181 -9.84 1.00 2.80
C ASP A 181 -8.81 1.31 3.90
N ARG A 182 -9.31 1.73 5.05
CA ARG A 182 -8.47 2.03 6.22
C ARG A 182 -7.77 0.80 6.77
N ASP A 183 -8.28 -0.39 6.51
CA ASP A 183 -7.65 -1.63 6.96
C ASP A 183 -6.25 -1.79 6.33
N MET A 184 -6.07 -1.30 5.11
CA MET A 184 -4.76 -1.25 4.43
C MET A 184 -3.75 -0.29 5.07
N LEU A 185 -4.21 0.61 5.94
CA LEU A 185 -3.36 1.55 6.70
C LEU A 185 -3.17 1.10 8.15
N SER A 186 -3.65 -0.09 8.50
CA SER A 186 -3.50 -0.64 9.85
C SER A 186 -2.07 -1.05 10.10
N VAL A 187 -1.64 -0.85 11.34
CA VAL A 187 -0.33 -1.27 11.84
C VAL A 187 -0.51 -2.28 12.96
N THR A 188 0.46 -3.16 13.16
CA THR A 188 0.42 -4.09 14.29
C THR A 188 0.80 -3.40 15.59
N ILE A 189 0.38 -3.96 16.73
CA ILE A 189 0.78 -3.45 18.06
C ILE A 189 2.31 -3.50 18.17
N GLN A 190 2.96 -4.56 17.66
CA GLN A 190 4.41 -4.67 17.65
C GLN A 190 5.07 -3.52 16.87
N GLN A 191 4.57 -3.21 15.67
CA GLN A 191 5.09 -2.09 14.88
C GLN A 191 4.95 -0.74 15.62
N ILE A 192 3.87 -0.56 16.39
CA ILE A 192 3.71 0.65 17.22
C ILE A 192 4.77 0.67 18.31
N ALA A 193 4.97 -0.44 19.03
CA ALA A 193 5.97 -0.54 20.08
C ALA A 193 7.38 -0.29 19.56
N ASP A 194 7.75 -0.91 18.43
CA ASP A 194 9.07 -0.76 17.81
C ASP A 194 9.32 0.68 17.35
N HIS A 195 8.34 1.29 16.68
CA HIS A 195 8.46 2.66 16.18
C HIS A 195 8.59 3.69 17.29
N LEU A 196 7.84 3.51 18.38
CA LEU A 196 7.91 4.40 19.55
C LEU A 196 9.04 4.06 20.50
N GLN A 197 9.81 2.98 20.25
CA GLN A 197 10.78 2.43 21.19
C GLN A 197 10.15 2.20 22.59
N GLY A 198 8.89 1.77 22.56
CA GLY A 198 8.09 1.50 23.73
C GLY A 198 8.48 0.19 24.41
N THR A 199 8.23 0.10 25.71
CA THR A 199 8.38 -1.14 26.48
C THR A 199 7.00 -1.72 26.78
N TRP A 200 6.87 -3.03 26.66
CA TRP A 200 5.68 -3.73 27.13
C TRP A 200 5.61 -3.64 28.65
N PHE A 201 4.48 -3.23 29.15
CA PHE A 201 4.27 -3.15 30.60
C PHE A 201 3.78 -4.48 31.16
N GLU A 202 2.86 -5.12 30.46
CA GLU A 202 2.36 -6.47 30.72
C GLU A 202 2.51 -7.28 29.41
N ASP A 203 3.09 -8.47 29.53
CA ASP A 203 3.08 -9.43 28.44
C ASP A 203 1.67 -9.99 28.33
N SER A 204 1.11 -9.91 27.15
CA SER A 204 -0.18 -10.54 26.89
C SER A 204 -0.04 -12.06 27.00
N GLU A 205 -0.98 -12.70 27.67
CA GLU A 205 -1.07 -14.17 27.70
C GLU A 205 -1.38 -14.76 26.30
N ASP A 206 -1.92 -13.92 25.40
CA ASP A 206 -2.22 -14.28 24.02
C ASP A 206 -1.03 -13.94 23.11
N PRO A 207 -0.34 -14.96 22.55
CA PRO A 207 0.82 -14.77 21.69
C PRO A 207 0.48 -14.03 20.37
N GLU A 208 -0.80 -13.94 19.99
CA GLU A 208 -1.22 -13.23 18.79
C GLU A 208 -1.35 -11.71 19.02
N THR A 209 -1.35 -11.24 20.27
CA THR A 209 -1.55 -9.83 20.59
C THR A 209 -0.57 -8.88 19.89
N PRO A 210 0.75 -9.13 19.80
CA PRO A 210 1.67 -8.26 19.08
C PRO A 210 1.31 -8.09 17.59
N GLY A 211 0.73 -9.11 16.97
CA GLY A 211 0.31 -9.11 15.56
C GLY A 211 -1.06 -8.49 15.30
N ARG A 212 -1.85 -8.18 16.33
CA ARG A 212 -3.18 -7.59 16.15
C ARG A 212 -3.11 -6.22 15.50
N LEU A 213 -4.01 -5.97 14.55
CA LEU A 213 -4.06 -4.74 13.78
C LEU A 213 -4.77 -3.60 14.53
N VAL A 214 -4.16 -2.45 14.51
CA VAL A 214 -4.70 -1.17 14.99
C VAL A 214 -5.05 -0.31 13.79
N LYS A 215 -6.34 0.07 13.69
CA LYS A 215 -6.87 0.86 12.58
C LYS A 215 -6.95 2.36 12.88
N ARG A 216 -6.95 2.73 14.16
CA ARG A 216 -7.16 4.11 14.61
C ARG A 216 -6.40 4.40 15.89
N PHE A 217 -6.02 5.68 16.04
CA PHE A 217 -5.41 6.21 17.24
C PHE A 217 -6.34 7.25 17.86
N LEU A 218 -6.64 7.08 19.15
CA LEU A 218 -7.43 8.03 19.93
C LEU A 218 -6.59 8.64 21.04
N ILE A 219 -6.70 9.95 21.23
CA ILE A 219 -5.99 10.66 22.31
C ILE A 219 -6.91 10.77 23.51
N GLY A 220 -6.51 10.18 24.63
CA GLY A 220 -7.26 10.16 25.87
C GLY A 220 -7.20 11.46 26.69
N GLY A 221 -6.64 12.54 26.16
CA GLY A 221 -6.44 13.79 26.92
C GLY A 221 -7.57 14.82 26.82
N ASN A 222 -8.43 14.73 25.81
CA ASN A 222 -9.41 15.78 25.48
C ASN A 222 -10.88 15.35 25.70
N ILE A 223 -11.12 14.50 26.71
CA ILE A 223 -12.47 13.96 26.90
C ILE A 223 -13.21 14.81 27.91
N MET A 224 -14.32 15.40 27.48
CA MET A 224 -15.29 16.13 28.30
C MET A 224 -16.58 15.33 28.52
N ASP A 225 -16.69 14.12 27.97
CA ASP A 225 -17.83 13.24 28.14
C ASP A 225 -17.51 12.02 29.03
N SER A 226 -18.45 11.11 29.20
CA SER A 226 -18.35 9.94 30.07
C SER A 226 -17.31 8.89 29.64
N GLY A 227 -16.34 9.23 28.81
CA GLY A 227 -15.26 8.34 28.38
C GLY A 227 -15.70 7.12 27.57
N PRO A 228 -16.56 6.22 28.11
CA PRO A 228 -17.07 5.08 27.34
C PRO A 228 -17.71 5.44 26.02
N ASN A 229 -18.51 6.51 25.98
CA ASN A 229 -19.14 6.97 24.74
C ASN A 229 -18.13 7.39 23.68
N TYR A 230 -16.97 7.92 24.10
CA TYR A 230 -15.90 8.31 23.19
C TYR A 230 -15.13 7.09 22.67
N PHE A 231 -14.72 6.18 23.57
CA PHE A 231 -13.89 5.04 23.22
C PHE A 231 -14.65 3.88 22.56
N CYS A 232 -15.99 3.83 22.69
CA CYS A 232 -16.80 2.82 22.02
C CYS A 232 -17.27 3.22 20.61
N ARG A 233 -16.81 4.34 20.06
CA ARG A 233 -17.22 4.80 18.72
C ARG A 233 -16.56 4.04 17.58
N HIS A 234 -15.44 3.44 17.84
CA HIS A 234 -14.64 2.77 16.82
C HIS A 234 -14.06 1.46 17.34
N ASP A 235 -13.88 0.53 16.42
CA ASP A 235 -13.20 -0.74 16.69
C ASP A 235 -11.73 -0.71 16.30
N ASN A 236 -10.98 -1.64 16.89
CA ASN A 236 -9.56 -1.88 16.57
C ASN A 236 -8.71 -0.61 16.73
N GLN A 237 -8.82 0.04 17.86
CA GLN A 237 -8.13 1.28 18.15
C GLN A 237 -6.98 1.11 19.14
N ALA A 238 -5.98 1.97 19.05
CA ALA A 238 -5.03 2.24 20.13
C ALA A 238 -5.43 3.54 20.82
N VAL A 239 -5.36 3.57 22.15
CA VAL A 239 -5.61 4.77 22.95
C VAL A 239 -4.30 5.30 23.49
N ILE A 240 -4.00 6.56 23.23
CA ILE A 240 -2.81 7.24 23.75
C ILE A 240 -3.23 8.07 24.98
N ALA A 241 -2.75 7.70 26.15
CA ALA A 241 -3.08 8.37 27.39
C ALA A 241 -1.88 8.48 28.33
N ARG A 242 -1.91 9.45 29.24
CA ARG A 242 -0.87 9.56 30.27
C ARG A 242 -1.04 8.45 31.31
N ALA A 243 0.08 7.96 31.84
CA ALA A 243 0.07 6.91 32.87
C ALA A 243 -0.72 7.31 34.12
N GLU A 244 -0.75 8.62 34.45
CA GLU A 244 -1.48 9.17 35.58
C GLU A 244 -2.99 9.31 35.38
N ARG A 245 -3.53 8.79 34.26
CA ARG A 245 -4.97 8.85 33.95
C ARG A 245 -5.62 7.46 33.91
N PRO A 246 -5.66 6.77 35.08
CA PRO A 246 -6.30 5.45 35.17
C PRO A 246 -7.78 5.46 34.80
N ASP A 247 -8.47 6.59 35.00
CA ASP A 247 -9.85 6.81 34.56
C ASP A 247 -10.01 6.66 33.04
N ILE A 248 -9.06 7.16 32.25
CA ILE A 248 -9.04 7.03 30.80
C ILE A 248 -8.72 5.60 30.39
N HIS A 249 -7.75 4.96 31.05
CA HIS A 249 -7.40 3.56 30.76
C HIS A 249 -8.64 2.67 30.94
N MET A 250 -9.31 2.75 32.10
CA MET A 250 -10.50 1.97 32.40
C MET A 250 -11.66 2.26 31.44
N ALA A 251 -11.83 3.52 31.03
CA ALA A 251 -12.85 3.89 30.06
C ALA A 251 -12.55 3.32 28.68
N SER A 252 -11.27 3.24 28.30
CA SER A 252 -10.85 2.71 27.00
C SER A 252 -11.04 1.19 26.86
N PHE A 253 -10.91 0.43 27.94
CA PHE A 253 -11.12 -1.02 27.95
C PHE A 253 -12.58 -1.43 27.73
N LYS A 254 -13.53 -0.53 27.95
CA LYS A 254 -14.94 -0.80 27.66
C LYS A 254 -15.26 -0.84 26.17
N GLY A 255 -14.37 -0.28 25.33
CA GLY A 255 -14.45 -0.33 23.88
C GLY A 255 -13.60 -1.46 23.29
N ASN A 256 -13.63 -1.59 21.97
CA ASN A 256 -12.74 -2.53 21.27
C ASN A 256 -11.33 -1.92 21.09
N THR A 257 -10.67 -1.61 22.22
CA THR A 257 -9.29 -1.11 22.27
C THR A 257 -8.33 -2.28 22.20
N LYS A 258 -7.37 -2.24 21.28
CA LYS A 258 -6.36 -3.29 21.07
C LYS A 258 -5.11 -3.08 21.93
N CYS A 259 -4.76 -1.82 22.18
CA CYS A 259 -3.69 -1.48 23.11
C CYS A 259 -3.88 -0.07 23.67
N VAL A 260 -3.26 0.18 24.82
CA VAL A 260 -3.11 1.52 25.40
C VAL A 260 -1.63 1.90 25.37
N VAL A 261 -1.33 2.99 24.70
CA VAL A 261 0.01 3.59 24.67
C VAL A 261 0.09 4.59 25.82
N MET A 262 0.81 4.22 26.87
CA MET A 262 0.98 5.08 28.02
C MET A 262 2.15 6.04 27.82
N THR A 263 1.93 7.30 28.15
CA THR A 263 2.95 8.36 28.08
C THR A 263 3.21 8.95 29.46
N GLY A 264 4.33 9.66 29.62
CA GLY A 264 4.68 10.34 30.89
C GLY A 264 5.54 9.51 31.84
N GLY A 265 5.92 8.28 31.48
CA GLY A 265 6.92 7.48 32.24
C GLY A 265 6.45 6.91 33.58
N GLY A 266 5.15 7.01 33.89
CA GLY A 266 4.57 6.39 35.08
C GLY A 266 4.21 4.93 34.91
N THR A 267 3.90 4.24 36.00
CA THR A 267 3.37 2.87 36.02
C THR A 267 1.85 2.90 36.17
N PRO A 268 1.11 2.02 35.49
CA PRO A 268 -0.32 1.90 35.68
C PRO A 268 -0.66 1.39 37.08
N THR A 269 -1.82 1.75 37.57
CA THR A 269 -2.33 1.25 38.85
C THR A 269 -2.65 -0.24 38.75
N GLU A 270 -2.62 -0.96 39.86
CA GLU A 270 -2.85 -2.42 39.93
C GLU A 270 -4.16 -2.84 39.25
N TYR A 271 -5.24 -2.10 39.45
CA TYR A 271 -6.53 -2.42 38.86
C TYR A 271 -6.57 -2.16 37.32
N VAL A 272 -5.76 -1.24 36.80
CA VAL A 272 -5.58 -1.06 35.35
C VAL A 272 -4.83 -2.25 34.76
N GLN A 273 -3.82 -2.75 35.47
CA GLN A 273 -3.06 -3.92 35.04
C GLN A 273 -3.94 -5.19 34.99
N ILE A 274 -4.81 -5.37 35.99
CA ILE A 274 -5.72 -6.51 36.04
C ILE A 274 -6.74 -6.47 34.87
N GLU A 275 -7.27 -5.30 34.56
CA GLU A 275 -8.28 -5.14 33.49
C GLU A 275 -7.65 -5.21 32.08
N ALA A 276 -6.35 -4.97 31.95
CA ALA A 276 -5.63 -5.02 30.68
C ALA A 276 -5.30 -6.45 30.23
N ARG A 277 -5.40 -7.44 31.10
CA ARG A 277 -5.20 -8.88 30.83
C ARG A 277 -6.41 -9.48 30.17
#